data_3f8c209d9a2bb23958da19e046d91fdd
#
_entry.id   3f8c209d9a2bb23958da19e046d91fdd
#
_cell.length_a   1.000
_cell.length_b   1.000
_cell.length_c   1.000
_cell.angle_alpha   90.00
_cell.angle_beta   90.00
_cell.angle_gamma   90.00
#
_symmetry.space_group_name_H-M   'P 1'
#
loop_
_entity.id
_entity.type
_entity.pdbx_description
1 polymer ?
#
loop_
_entity_poly.entity_id
_entity_poly.type
_entity_poly.pdbx_seq_one_letter_code
_entity_poly.pdbx_strand_id
1 'polypeptide(L)'
;MKRRLRAVAVAAAAMLLAVSLGACSSSTSPPGPSGSGTGATISTLTAGETAGYANLDPDQTQSCNDNFCGLFMEHLLQLGPNNTLEPELATSVSEPDSTTYIYHLRHGVKFWDGHEMTSADVVYSLDYQRSPKSDITVYFTNVKTITADGPYTVVVKLKQPDAGWKYTPSYEGVIFEKSFAEAHQGTMGNPGVLIQATGPWQLTSYDSTRSMELTANPHWWGGKVPIQHITVKYFSTETSMALAMRSGEIDLAFPSNGKTFEAAAGTGATLSSWSPPSIYFVSMNVKAAPFDDVHVRRAVAYALNRTDLIAANGGALTATPQSTLIPPSQLQTLGTQTEVNAVLNGLPQYPFDLAKAKQELAQSKYPHGFTAKTEIDNFGNDVEVIQAIAAELQKIGINVQISQVSSAQWSKDFTNGNLGGIAYTAFYAASPDPSIFPSYLLGNASTYNMSRYAPSSINTLMESGLADSAPAQRLADYGQLLKNVATDLPYVVLFAGHNYTELSTKYTLPPFSVYPAFSSWALHLKEKAS
;
A
#
# COMPACT_ATOMS: atom_id res chain seq x y z
N MET A 1 17.88 -17.09 65.67
CA MET A 1 18.21 -15.90 66.51
C MET A 1 17.41 -14.75 65.93
N LYS A 2 16.32 -14.36 66.56
CA LYS A 2 16.16 -13.19 67.47
C LYS A 2 16.53 -11.89 66.74
N ARG A 3 15.73 -10.81 66.53
CA ARG A 3 14.60 -10.23 67.30
C ARG A 3 14.04 -9.03 66.46
N ARG A 4 12.72 -8.87 66.36
CA ARG A 4 11.81 -7.90 67.03
C ARG A 4 11.84 -6.47 66.43
N LEU A 5 10.72 -6.00 65.87
CA LEU A 5 9.51 -5.36 66.44
C LEU A 5 9.66 -3.89 66.84
N ARG A 6 8.84 -3.00 66.27
CA ARG A 6 7.73 -2.15 66.76
C ARG A 6 7.55 -0.94 65.85
N ALA A 7 6.49 -0.67 65.11
CA ALA A 7 5.14 -0.24 65.51
C ALA A 7 5.09 1.01 66.41
N VAL A 8 4.55 2.12 65.88
CA VAL A 8 3.69 3.08 66.63
C VAL A 8 2.79 3.82 65.63
N ALA A 9 1.49 3.76 65.90
CA ALA A 9 0.39 4.52 65.27
C ALA A 9 0.01 5.67 66.25
N VAL A 10 -0.59 6.74 65.73
CA VAL A 10 -1.56 7.66 66.34
C VAL A 10 -2.12 8.54 65.21
N ALA A 11 -3.35 8.47 64.79
CA ALA A 11 -4.69 8.71 65.31
C ALA A 11 -5.14 10.19 65.22
N ALA A 12 -6.25 10.38 64.49
CA ALA A 12 -7.43 11.20 64.73
C ALA A 12 -7.35 12.72 64.44
N ALA A 13 -8.25 13.31 63.63
CA ALA A 13 -9.66 13.49 63.96
C ALA A 13 -10.46 14.08 62.77
N ALA A 14 -11.72 13.75 62.77
CA ALA A 14 -12.79 14.06 61.84
C ALA A 14 -13.20 15.54 61.81
N MET A 15 -13.75 15.99 60.66
CA MET A 15 -14.96 16.81 60.63
C MET A 15 -15.76 16.57 59.36
N LEU A 16 -16.99 16.10 59.55
CA LEU A 16 -18.08 15.97 58.58
C LEU A 16 -18.60 17.37 58.18
N LEU A 17 -18.85 17.57 56.89
CA LEU A 17 -19.99 18.35 56.46
C LEU A 17 -20.50 17.78 55.10
N ALA A 18 -21.70 17.24 55.14
CA ALA A 18 -22.47 16.79 54.01
C ALA A 18 -23.14 17.99 53.33
N VAL A 19 -23.05 18.08 51.99
CA VAL A 19 -24.06 18.74 51.17
C VAL A 19 -24.29 17.92 49.91
N SER A 20 -25.54 17.74 49.63
CA SER A 20 -26.27 16.89 48.73
C SER A 20 -26.12 17.13 47.25
N LEU A 21 -26.21 16.05 46.47
CA LEU A 21 -26.98 15.83 45.24
C LEU A 21 -26.77 16.78 44.02
N GLY A 22 -26.20 16.19 42.99
CA GLY A 22 -26.26 16.66 41.61
C GLY A 22 -25.69 15.60 40.69
N ALA A 23 -26.46 14.54 40.39
CA ALA A 23 -26.11 13.57 39.38
C ALA A 23 -26.33 14.19 37.99
N CYS A 24 -25.26 14.63 37.33
CA CYS A 24 -25.22 14.83 35.89
C CYS A 24 -24.26 13.77 35.34
N SER A 25 -24.83 12.76 34.72
CA SER A 25 -24.09 11.80 33.89
C SER A 25 -23.58 12.52 32.64
N SER A 26 -22.34 12.98 32.66
CA SER A 26 -21.63 13.38 31.47
C SER A 26 -21.07 12.11 30.80
N SER A 27 -21.70 11.69 29.72
CA SER A 27 -21.14 10.73 28.78
C SER A 27 -19.86 11.34 28.19
N THR A 28 -18.72 10.90 28.68
CA THR A 28 -17.43 11.20 28.07
C THR A 28 -17.32 10.35 26.81
N SER A 29 -17.52 10.97 25.64
CA SER A 29 -17.07 10.44 24.36
C SER A 29 -15.54 10.26 24.41
N PRO A 30 -14.98 9.19 23.80
CA PRO A 30 -13.54 9.06 23.68
C PRO A 30 -12.99 10.25 22.87
N PRO A 31 -11.82 10.79 23.22
CA PRO A 31 -11.20 11.86 22.46
C PRO A 31 -10.84 11.34 21.08
N GLY A 32 -11.38 11.98 20.06
CA GLY A 32 -10.87 11.89 18.69
C GLY A 32 -9.41 12.37 18.65
N PRO A 33 -8.65 12.07 17.60
CA PRO A 33 -7.28 12.51 17.48
C PRO A 33 -7.22 14.03 17.60
N SER A 34 -6.85 14.52 18.78
CA SER A 34 -6.72 15.95 19.05
C SER A 34 -5.44 16.46 18.37
N GLY A 35 -5.55 16.83 17.13
CA GLY A 35 -4.59 17.67 16.45
C GLY A 35 -4.63 19.10 16.99
N SER A 36 -4.33 19.32 18.27
CA SER A 36 -4.12 20.66 18.83
C SER A 36 -2.72 21.17 18.47
N GLY A 37 -2.48 21.42 17.17
CA GLY A 37 -1.33 22.16 16.71
C GLY A 37 -1.62 23.65 16.79
N THR A 38 -1.01 24.36 17.73
CA THR A 38 -0.87 25.82 17.73
C THR A 38 0.15 26.27 16.67
N GLY A 39 0.21 25.61 15.51
CA GLY A 39 1.03 25.98 14.37
C GLY A 39 0.39 27.11 13.57
N ALA A 40 1.22 27.96 12.96
CA ALA A 40 0.76 28.95 11.99
C ALA A 40 -0.01 28.22 10.87
N THR A 41 -1.11 28.84 10.41
CA THR A 41 -1.88 28.32 9.29
C THR A 41 -1.10 28.55 8.00
N ILE A 42 -0.79 27.50 7.25
CA ILE A 42 -0.16 27.60 5.93
C ILE A 42 -1.21 28.09 4.93
N SER A 43 -0.93 29.21 4.26
CA SER A 43 -1.85 29.77 3.28
C SER A 43 -1.99 28.86 2.05
N THR A 44 -0.87 28.46 1.48
CA THR A 44 -0.84 27.62 0.26
C THR A 44 0.33 26.66 0.32
N LEU A 45 0.08 25.40 -0.06
CA LEU A 45 1.08 24.41 -0.39
C LEU A 45 0.99 24.11 -1.89
N THR A 46 2.12 24.21 -2.60
CA THR A 46 2.18 23.82 -4.01
C THR A 46 2.95 22.51 -4.14
N ALA A 47 2.32 21.49 -4.73
CA ALA A 47 2.92 20.19 -4.93
C ALA A 47 3.08 19.86 -6.42
N GLY A 48 3.93 18.90 -6.75
CA GLY A 48 4.17 18.41 -8.10
C GLY A 48 3.96 16.90 -8.21
N GLU A 49 3.34 16.49 -9.32
CA GLU A 49 3.18 15.12 -9.79
C GLU A 49 3.54 15.02 -11.28
N THR A 50 3.88 13.82 -11.76
CA THR A 50 4.23 13.62 -13.18
C THR A 50 3.03 13.38 -14.08
N ALA A 51 1.86 13.04 -13.55
CA ALA A 51 0.64 12.86 -14.32
C ALA A 51 -0.61 12.98 -13.43
N GLY A 52 -1.67 13.55 -14.00
CA GLY A 52 -3.02 13.42 -13.44
C GLY A 52 -3.77 12.27 -14.09
N TYR A 53 -4.80 11.79 -13.42
CA TYR A 53 -5.68 10.75 -13.95
C TYR A 53 -6.73 11.33 -14.89
N ALA A 54 -7.15 10.58 -15.89
CA ALA A 54 -8.17 11.03 -16.84
C ALA A 54 -9.53 11.30 -16.15
N ASN A 55 -9.79 10.61 -15.05
CA ASN A 55 -11.03 10.66 -14.31
C ASN A 55 -10.76 10.33 -12.83
N LEU A 56 -11.53 10.89 -11.91
CA LEU A 56 -11.48 10.64 -10.46
C LEU A 56 -12.67 9.80 -9.96
N ASP A 57 -13.33 9.04 -10.84
CA ASP A 57 -14.42 8.14 -10.47
C ASP A 57 -13.88 6.98 -9.60
N PRO A 58 -14.43 6.78 -8.38
CA PRO A 58 -13.94 5.74 -7.46
C PRO A 58 -14.09 4.30 -7.94
N ASP A 59 -14.78 4.03 -9.05
CA ASP A 59 -14.84 2.69 -9.62
C ASP A 59 -13.63 2.33 -10.50
N GLN A 60 -12.73 3.29 -10.74
CA GLN A 60 -11.52 3.11 -11.51
C GLN A 60 -10.30 3.00 -10.58
N THR A 61 -9.54 1.91 -10.67
CA THR A 61 -8.38 1.62 -9.82
C THR A 61 -7.41 2.79 -9.71
N GLN A 62 -7.22 3.50 -10.82
CA GLN A 62 -6.23 4.56 -10.90
C GLN A 62 -6.72 5.89 -10.30
N SER A 63 -8.02 6.05 -10.10
CA SER A 63 -8.57 7.32 -9.63
C SER A 63 -8.19 7.67 -8.18
N CYS A 64 -7.85 6.67 -7.37
CA CYS A 64 -7.45 6.87 -5.97
C CYS A 64 -6.01 6.43 -5.65
N ASN A 65 -5.17 6.16 -6.64
CA ASN A 65 -3.74 5.91 -6.46
C ASN A 65 -2.88 7.18 -6.55
N ASP A 66 -3.51 8.35 -6.76
CA ASP A 66 -2.87 9.65 -6.66
C ASP A 66 -2.47 9.94 -5.20
N ASN A 67 -1.26 10.44 -4.97
CA ASN A 67 -0.75 10.73 -3.62
C ASN A 67 -1.58 11.77 -2.84
N PHE A 68 -2.53 12.42 -3.48
CA PHE A 68 -3.40 13.44 -2.89
C PHE A 68 -4.83 12.96 -2.63
N CYS A 69 -5.19 11.74 -3.05
CA CYS A 69 -6.55 11.22 -2.95
C CYS A 69 -7.08 11.20 -1.51
N GLY A 70 -6.26 10.73 -0.56
CA GLY A 70 -6.60 10.71 0.87
C GLY A 70 -6.78 12.09 1.50
N LEU A 71 -6.51 13.19 0.78
CA LEU A 71 -6.76 14.54 1.27
C LEU A 71 -8.22 14.97 1.06
N PHE A 72 -8.93 14.36 0.10
CA PHE A 72 -10.29 14.76 -0.23
C PHE A 72 -11.30 13.61 -0.19
N MET A 73 -10.87 12.36 -0.30
CA MET A 73 -11.71 11.18 -0.11
C MET A 73 -11.31 10.43 1.17
N GLU A 74 -12.29 10.03 1.96
CA GLU A 74 -12.10 9.30 3.22
C GLU A 74 -12.65 7.88 3.11
N HIS A 75 -12.11 7.01 3.97
CA HIS A 75 -12.51 5.61 4.09
C HIS A 75 -13.24 5.35 5.41
N LEU A 76 -13.73 4.13 5.62
CA LEU A 76 -14.31 3.77 6.93
C LEU A 76 -13.26 3.72 8.03
N LEU A 77 -12.07 3.22 7.70
CA LEU A 77 -10.90 3.14 8.57
C LEU A 77 -9.70 3.72 7.83
N GLN A 78 -8.65 4.08 8.53
CA GLN A 78 -7.37 4.47 7.94
C GLN A 78 -6.24 3.60 8.46
N LEU A 79 -5.15 3.52 7.69
CA LEU A 79 -3.92 2.88 8.13
C LEU A 79 -3.06 3.90 8.87
N GLY A 80 -2.84 3.63 10.15
CA GLY A 80 -1.90 4.36 10.99
C GLY A 80 -0.47 3.78 10.93
N PRO A 81 0.45 4.36 11.73
CA PRO A 81 1.81 3.86 11.85
C PRO A 81 1.85 2.38 12.23
N ASN A 82 2.84 1.65 11.69
CA ASN A 82 3.02 0.20 11.92
C ASN A 82 1.83 -0.66 11.47
N ASN A 83 1.08 -0.21 10.45
CA ASN A 83 -0.08 -0.90 9.90
C ASN A 83 -1.23 -1.10 10.91
N THR A 84 -1.35 -0.23 11.91
CA THR A 84 -2.51 -0.21 12.81
C THR A 84 -3.73 0.30 12.07
N LEU A 85 -4.90 -0.30 12.36
CA LEU A 85 -6.17 0.22 11.87
C LEU A 85 -6.69 1.28 12.84
N GLU A 86 -6.96 2.47 12.32
CA GLU A 86 -7.46 3.61 13.08
C GLU A 86 -8.85 4.02 12.59
N PRO A 87 -9.72 4.52 13.48
CA PRO A 87 -11.02 5.06 13.12
C PRO A 87 -10.92 6.27 12.18
N GLU A 88 -11.71 6.25 11.08
CA GLU A 88 -11.90 7.40 10.20
C GLU A 88 -13.39 7.73 10.13
N LEU A 89 -14.12 7.40 9.06
CA LEU A 89 -15.58 7.61 9.00
C LEU A 89 -16.36 6.61 9.88
N ALA A 90 -15.80 5.44 10.17
CA ALA A 90 -16.28 4.57 11.23
C ALA A 90 -15.52 4.85 12.53
N THR A 91 -16.24 4.93 13.64
CA THR A 91 -15.67 5.10 15.00
C THR A 91 -15.17 3.77 15.58
N SER A 92 -15.71 2.65 15.09
CA SER A 92 -15.31 1.31 15.47
C SER A 92 -15.80 0.28 14.44
N VAL A 93 -15.14 -0.87 14.45
CA VAL A 93 -15.59 -2.08 13.75
C VAL A 93 -15.65 -3.23 14.75
N SER A 94 -16.68 -4.09 14.62
CA SER A 94 -16.79 -5.32 15.39
C SER A 94 -16.93 -6.53 14.45
N GLU A 95 -16.35 -7.65 14.87
CA GLU A 95 -16.28 -8.90 14.12
C GLU A 95 -16.96 -10.00 14.95
N PRO A 96 -18.32 -10.10 14.93
CA PRO A 96 -19.04 -11.09 15.73
C PRO A 96 -18.76 -12.54 15.30
N ASP A 97 -18.36 -12.73 14.06
CA ASP A 97 -17.89 -14.00 13.51
C ASP A 97 -16.90 -13.74 12.36
N SER A 98 -16.25 -14.79 11.84
CA SER A 98 -15.20 -14.70 10.82
C SER A 98 -15.66 -14.20 9.44
N THR A 99 -16.96 -13.96 9.25
CA THR A 99 -17.55 -13.51 7.98
C THR A 99 -18.39 -12.25 8.09
N THR A 100 -18.53 -11.69 9.30
CA THR A 100 -19.40 -10.54 9.55
C THR A 100 -18.61 -9.40 10.16
N TYR A 101 -18.65 -8.23 9.51
CA TYR A 101 -18.04 -6.98 9.96
C TYR A 101 -19.13 -5.93 10.14
N ILE A 102 -19.17 -5.29 11.33
CA ILE A 102 -20.16 -4.27 11.67
C ILE A 102 -19.40 -2.96 11.93
N TYR A 103 -19.62 -1.98 11.05
CA TYR A 103 -19.00 -0.65 11.14
C TYR A 103 -19.99 0.32 11.79
N HIS A 104 -19.57 0.96 12.88
CA HIS A 104 -20.33 2.01 13.56
C HIS A 104 -19.84 3.37 13.06
N LEU A 105 -20.69 4.08 12.33
CA LEU A 105 -20.33 5.31 11.66
C LEU A 105 -20.24 6.48 12.64
N ARG A 106 -19.42 7.45 12.30
CA ARG A 106 -19.31 8.73 12.99
C ARG A 106 -20.58 9.56 12.72
N HIS A 107 -21.14 10.16 13.77
CA HIS A 107 -22.28 11.06 13.65
C HIS A 107 -21.82 12.47 13.25
N GLY A 108 -22.67 13.20 12.52
CA GLY A 108 -22.45 14.59 12.16
C GLY A 108 -21.38 14.83 11.11
N VAL A 109 -20.89 13.78 10.43
CA VAL A 109 -20.02 13.91 9.25
C VAL A 109 -20.85 14.51 8.13
N LYS A 110 -20.30 15.51 7.44
CA LYS A 110 -20.98 16.17 6.34
C LYS A 110 -20.17 16.09 5.05
N PHE A 111 -20.87 15.84 3.96
CA PHE A 111 -20.34 16.12 2.63
C PHE A 111 -20.10 17.62 2.44
N TRP A 112 -19.35 18.00 1.43
CA TRP A 112 -18.94 19.40 1.23
C TRP A 112 -20.09 20.34 0.94
N ASP A 113 -21.23 19.84 0.45
CA ASP A 113 -22.45 20.59 0.23
C ASP A 113 -23.32 20.76 1.50
N GLY A 114 -22.92 20.10 2.60
CA GLY A 114 -23.55 20.20 3.91
C GLY A 114 -24.52 19.07 4.26
N HIS A 115 -24.83 18.16 3.35
CA HIS A 115 -25.62 16.95 3.66
C HIS A 115 -24.90 16.05 4.64
N GLU A 116 -25.63 15.45 5.57
CA GLU A 116 -25.05 14.52 6.55
C GLU A 116 -24.86 13.13 5.94
N MET A 117 -23.66 12.58 6.11
CA MET A 117 -23.34 11.21 5.71
C MET A 117 -24.10 10.20 6.58
N THR A 118 -24.69 9.21 5.94
CA THR A 118 -25.40 8.11 6.57
C THR A 118 -24.92 6.75 6.06
N SER A 119 -25.41 5.68 6.67
CA SER A 119 -25.18 4.32 6.20
C SER A 119 -25.67 4.07 4.76
N ALA A 120 -26.65 4.85 4.28
CA ALA A 120 -27.13 4.76 2.90
C ALA A 120 -26.06 5.18 1.89
N ASP A 121 -25.28 6.21 2.21
CA ASP A 121 -24.17 6.68 1.37
C ASP A 121 -23.03 5.67 1.37
N VAL A 122 -22.71 5.12 2.55
CA VAL A 122 -21.66 4.10 2.70
C VAL A 122 -22.02 2.82 1.92
N VAL A 123 -23.24 2.30 2.08
CA VAL A 123 -23.70 1.12 1.34
C VAL A 123 -23.65 1.37 -0.16
N TYR A 124 -24.12 2.54 -0.60
CA TYR A 124 -24.09 2.92 -2.02
C TYR A 124 -22.65 2.99 -2.55
N SER A 125 -21.76 3.67 -1.84
CA SER A 125 -20.35 3.84 -2.25
C SER A 125 -19.63 2.51 -2.39
N LEU A 126 -19.80 1.61 -1.42
CA LEU A 126 -19.17 0.29 -1.45
C LEU A 126 -19.81 -0.62 -2.52
N ASP A 127 -21.13 -0.56 -2.72
CA ASP A 127 -21.83 -1.33 -3.78
C ASP A 127 -21.47 -0.82 -5.18
N TYR A 128 -21.24 0.47 -5.34
CA TYR A 128 -20.77 1.08 -6.58
C TYR A 128 -19.39 0.53 -6.96
N GLN A 129 -18.44 0.56 -6.03
CA GLN A 129 -17.07 0.12 -6.22
C GLN A 129 -16.92 -1.41 -6.37
N ARG A 130 -17.83 -2.22 -5.81
CA ARG A 130 -17.86 -3.67 -6.05
C ARG A 130 -18.61 -4.10 -7.31
N SER A 131 -19.13 -3.16 -8.10
CA SER A 131 -19.78 -3.46 -9.37
C SER A 131 -18.87 -4.29 -10.28
N PRO A 132 -19.40 -5.26 -11.05
CA PRO A 132 -18.59 -6.00 -12.03
C PRO A 132 -17.93 -5.13 -13.11
N LYS A 133 -18.33 -3.87 -13.24
CA LYS A 133 -17.74 -2.90 -14.17
C LYS A 133 -16.57 -2.13 -13.54
N SER A 134 -16.42 -2.20 -12.23
CA SER A 134 -15.38 -1.50 -11.51
C SER A 134 -14.04 -2.23 -11.61
N ASP A 135 -12.97 -1.49 -11.87
CA ASP A 135 -11.61 -2.02 -11.92
C ASP A 135 -11.14 -2.51 -10.54
N ILE A 136 -11.72 -1.98 -9.44
CA ILE A 136 -11.40 -2.37 -8.07
C ILE A 136 -12.32 -3.47 -7.51
N THR A 137 -13.23 -4.01 -8.31
CA THR A 137 -14.14 -5.10 -7.89
C THR A 137 -13.41 -6.30 -7.30
N VAL A 138 -12.15 -6.52 -7.68
CA VAL A 138 -11.30 -7.60 -7.18
C VAL A 138 -11.17 -7.60 -5.66
N TYR A 139 -11.12 -6.43 -5.03
CA TYR A 139 -11.03 -6.28 -3.57
C TYR A 139 -12.34 -6.63 -2.85
N PHE A 140 -13.46 -6.67 -3.57
CA PHE A 140 -14.80 -6.96 -3.03
C PHE A 140 -15.34 -8.33 -3.45
N THR A 141 -14.55 -9.17 -4.12
CA THR A 141 -15.01 -10.46 -4.67
C THR A 141 -15.55 -11.40 -3.60
N ASN A 142 -15.01 -11.34 -2.37
CA ASN A 142 -15.47 -12.13 -1.23
C ASN A 142 -16.68 -11.52 -0.51
N VAL A 143 -17.10 -10.31 -0.86
CA VAL A 143 -18.27 -9.68 -0.24
C VAL A 143 -19.56 -10.36 -0.73
N LYS A 144 -20.40 -10.82 0.22
CA LYS A 144 -21.72 -11.38 -0.03
C LYS A 144 -22.78 -10.28 -0.04
N THR A 145 -22.86 -9.50 1.03
CA THR A 145 -23.81 -8.39 1.17
C THR A 145 -23.21 -7.22 1.92
N ILE A 146 -23.67 -6.02 1.58
CA ILE A 146 -23.43 -4.78 2.33
C ILE A 146 -24.81 -4.22 2.63
N THR A 147 -25.14 -4.00 3.90
CA THR A 147 -26.47 -3.54 4.31
C THR A 147 -26.40 -2.51 5.42
N ALA A 148 -27.34 -1.57 5.42
CA ALA A 148 -27.54 -0.64 6.52
C ALA A 148 -28.36 -1.30 7.65
N ASP A 149 -27.96 -1.07 8.89
CA ASP A 149 -28.73 -1.39 10.10
C ASP A 149 -28.97 -0.07 10.89
N GLY A 150 -29.97 0.69 10.47
CA GLY A 150 -30.19 2.05 10.91
C GLY A 150 -29.24 3.04 10.22
N PRO A 151 -29.31 4.35 10.60
CA PRO A 151 -28.64 5.42 9.86
C PRO A 151 -27.11 5.48 10.05
N TYR A 152 -26.56 4.80 11.06
CA TYR A 152 -25.14 4.89 11.41
C TYR A 152 -24.46 3.53 11.65
N THR A 153 -25.04 2.47 11.09
CA THR A 153 -24.45 1.12 11.18
C THR A 153 -24.48 0.47 9.80
N VAL A 154 -23.32 -0.06 9.38
CA VAL A 154 -23.18 -0.82 8.14
C VAL A 154 -22.68 -2.21 8.47
N VAL A 155 -23.37 -3.21 7.92
CA VAL A 155 -23.03 -4.63 8.08
C VAL A 155 -22.54 -5.17 6.75
N VAL A 156 -21.28 -5.62 6.74
CA VAL A 156 -20.67 -6.34 5.62
C VAL A 156 -20.62 -7.83 5.97
N LYS A 157 -21.16 -8.66 5.08
CA LYS A 157 -21.04 -10.12 5.18
C LYS A 157 -20.20 -10.66 4.04
N LEU A 158 -19.25 -11.51 4.37
CA LEU A 158 -18.40 -12.20 3.42
C LEU A 158 -19.02 -13.54 3.00
N LYS A 159 -18.59 -14.08 1.85
CA LYS A 159 -18.97 -15.40 1.36
C LYS A 159 -18.26 -16.51 2.15
N GLN A 160 -17.04 -16.25 2.58
CA GLN A 160 -16.16 -17.13 3.35
C GLN A 160 -15.26 -16.30 4.26
N PRO A 161 -14.67 -16.88 5.32
CA PRO A 161 -13.72 -16.19 6.18
C PRO A 161 -12.56 -15.58 5.40
N ASP A 162 -12.20 -14.34 5.77
CA ASP A 162 -11.10 -13.59 5.14
C ASP A 162 -10.48 -12.64 6.17
N ALA A 163 -9.42 -13.07 6.80
CA ALA A 163 -8.71 -12.28 7.81
C ALA A 163 -8.04 -11.01 7.24
N GLY A 164 -7.85 -10.92 5.92
CA GLY A 164 -7.35 -9.74 5.23
C GLY A 164 -8.41 -8.65 5.04
N TRP A 165 -9.70 -9.03 5.05
CA TRP A 165 -10.80 -8.08 4.80
C TRP A 165 -10.81 -6.88 5.73
N LYS A 166 -10.41 -7.05 6.99
CA LYS A 166 -10.38 -5.95 7.98
C LYS A 166 -9.60 -4.72 7.51
N TYR A 167 -8.61 -4.92 6.64
CA TYR A 167 -7.81 -3.82 6.09
C TYR A 167 -8.44 -3.18 4.85
N THR A 168 -9.28 -3.91 4.10
CA THR A 168 -9.82 -3.42 2.82
C THR A 168 -10.46 -2.03 2.93
N PRO A 169 -11.33 -1.74 3.93
CA PRO A 169 -11.93 -0.42 4.08
C PRO A 169 -11.00 0.68 4.63
N SER A 170 -9.69 0.51 4.55
CA SER A 170 -8.68 1.52 4.88
C SER A 170 -7.79 1.91 3.69
N TYR A 171 -7.98 1.27 2.54
CA TYR A 171 -7.24 1.59 1.32
C TYR A 171 -8.13 1.47 0.06
N GLU A 172 -9.27 0.80 0.16
CA GLU A 172 -10.30 0.72 -0.87
C GLU A 172 -11.66 1.00 -0.23
N GLY A 173 -12.64 1.39 -1.04
CA GLY A 173 -13.98 1.68 -0.54
C GLY A 173 -14.09 3.12 -0.01
N VAL A 174 -13.63 4.10 -0.78
CA VAL A 174 -13.84 5.53 -0.48
C VAL A 174 -15.32 5.88 -0.44
N ILE A 175 -15.69 6.80 0.44
CA ILE A 175 -17.07 7.19 0.66
C ILE A 175 -17.36 8.51 -0.02
N PHE A 176 -18.44 8.52 -0.80
CA PHE A 176 -18.95 9.69 -1.53
C PHE A 176 -20.47 9.79 -1.42
N GLU A 177 -21.01 10.96 -1.74
CA GLU A 177 -22.42 11.24 -1.61
C GLU A 177 -23.26 10.48 -2.64
N LYS A 178 -24.21 9.68 -2.16
CA LYS A 178 -25.12 8.89 -2.99
C LYS A 178 -25.94 9.76 -3.94
N SER A 179 -26.55 10.84 -3.44
CA SER A 179 -27.43 11.69 -4.25
C SER A 179 -26.67 12.39 -5.37
N PHE A 180 -25.43 12.80 -5.11
CA PHE A 180 -24.54 13.37 -6.13
C PHE A 180 -24.18 12.33 -7.21
N ALA A 181 -23.78 11.13 -6.80
CA ALA A 181 -23.42 10.07 -7.73
C ALA A 181 -24.62 9.62 -8.60
N GLU A 182 -25.82 9.52 -8.02
CA GLU A 182 -27.06 9.22 -8.77
C GLU A 182 -27.42 10.30 -9.79
N ALA A 183 -27.19 11.57 -9.45
CA ALA A 183 -27.42 12.70 -10.37
C ALA A 183 -26.38 12.79 -11.50
N HIS A 184 -25.19 12.24 -11.31
CA HIS A 184 -24.05 12.34 -12.23
C HIS A 184 -23.54 10.99 -12.74
N GLN A 185 -24.45 10.01 -12.91
CA GLN A 185 -24.10 8.68 -13.40
C GLN A 185 -23.30 8.72 -14.72
N GLY A 186 -22.13 8.07 -14.72
CA GLY A 186 -21.21 8.01 -15.86
C GLY A 186 -20.45 9.31 -16.16
N THR A 187 -20.59 10.34 -15.31
CA THR A 187 -19.87 11.61 -15.42
C THR A 187 -19.22 12.05 -14.11
N MET A 188 -19.54 11.42 -12.98
CA MET A 188 -18.87 11.64 -11.70
C MET A 188 -17.36 11.41 -11.86
N GLY A 189 -16.55 12.25 -11.23
CA GLY A 189 -15.10 12.20 -11.34
C GLY A 189 -14.51 12.84 -12.60
N ASN A 190 -15.33 13.18 -13.61
CA ASN A 190 -14.84 13.88 -14.79
C ASN A 190 -14.47 15.33 -14.45
N PRO A 191 -13.49 15.93 -15.16
CA PRO A 191 -13.23 17.36 -15.07
C PRO A 191 -14.52 18.17 -15.25
N GLY A 192 -14.82 19.10 -14.30
CA GLY A 192 -16.02 19.92 -14.33
C GLY A 192 -17.26 19.34 -13.62
N VAL A 193 -17.32 18.03 -13.34
CA VAL A 193 -18.33 17.41 -12.47
C VAL A 193 -17.75 17.15 -11.08
N LEU A 194 -16.51 16.66 -11.03
CA LEU A 194 -15.78 16.30 -9.82
C LEU A 194 -16.46 15.18 -9.01
N ILE A 195 -16.28 15.20 -7.68
CA ILE A 195 -16.87 14.27 -6.73
C ILE A 195 -17.38 15.04 -5.52
N GLN A 196 -18.32 14.48 -4.76
CA GLN A 196 -18.80 15.02 -3.50
C GLN A 196 -18.41 14.07 -2.38
N ALA A 197 -17.47 14.49 -1.52
CA ALA A 197 -16.87 13.66 -0.47
C ALA A 197 -16.85 14.38 0.89
N THR A 198 -16.19 13.81 1.88
CA THR A 198 -16.21 14.27 3.28
C THR A 198 -14.86 14.82 3.74
N GLY A 199 -13.79 14.63 2.98
CA GLY A 199 -12.41 14.84 3.38
C GLY A 199 -12.04 16.24 3.90
N PRO A 200 -10.85 16.36 4.53
CA PRO A 200 -10.37 17.61 5.13
C PRO A 200 -10.16 18.74 4.13
N TRP A 201 -9.96 18.43 2.86
CA TRP A 201 -9.94 19.43 1.77
C TRP A 201 -11.00 19.09 0.73
N GLN A 202 -11.65 20.13 0.22
CA GLN A 202 -12.60 20.02 -0.88
C GLN A 202 -11.88 20.12 -2.21
N LEU A 203 -12.12 19.17 -3.11
CA LEU A 203 -11.68 19.26 -4.49
C LEU A 203 -12.51 20.30 -5.22
N THR A 204 -11.89 21.41 -5.62
CA THR A 204 -12.57 22.56 -6.22
C THR A 204 -12.33 22.69 -7.72
N SER A 205 -11.25 22.14 -8.24
CA SER A 205 -10.93 22.10 -9.66
C SER A 205 -10.02 20.92 -9.99
N TYR A 206 -10.21 20.35 -11.16
CA TYR A 206 -9.38 19.27 -11.67
C TYR A 206 -9.22 19.38 -13.19
N ASP A 207 -7.96 19.41 -13.64
CA ASP A 207 -7.54 19.27 -15.03
C ASP A 207 -6.37 18.29 -15.06
N SER A 208 -6.58 17.08 -15.58
CA SER A 208 -5.61 15.98 -15.57
C SER A 208 -4.27 16.28 -16.24
N THR A 209 -4.20 17.38 -17.01
CA THR A 209 -2.99 17.80 -17.74
C THR A 209 -2.30 19.02 -17.12
N ARG A 210 -2.92 19.68 -16.15
CA ARG A 210 -2.44 20.95 -15.60
C ARG A 210 -2.36 20.97 -14.09
N SER A 211 -3.50 20.82 -13.39
CA SER A 211 -3.52 20.95 -11.94
C SER A 211 -4.76 20.35 -11.28
N MET A 212 -4.63 20.07 -9.99
CA MET A 212 -5.70 19.81 -9.05
C MET A 212 -5.69 20.92 -7.99
N GLU A 213 -6.86 21.46 -7.64
CA GLU A 213 -7.00 22.50 -6.62
C GLU A 213 -7.86 21.99 -5.46
N LEU A 214 -7.31 22.09 -4.26
CA LEU A 214 -7.95 21.69 -3.02
C LEU A 214 -8.07 22.89 -2.08
N THR A 215 -9.22 23.05 -1.45
CA THR A 215 -9.47 24.12 -0.47
C THR A 215 -9.90 23.51 0.87
N ALA A 216 -9.40 24.05 1.97
CA ALA A 216 -9.73 23.60 3.31
C ALA A 216 -11.25 23.45 3.50
N ASN A 217 -11.69 22.29 3.99
CA ASN A 217 -13.09 22.06 4.36
C ASN A 217 -13.38 22.68 5.74
N PRO A 218 -14.16 23.77 5.81
CA PRO A 218 -14.42 24.44 7.09
C PRO A 218 -15.33 23.64 8.03
N HIS A 219 -16.00 22.63 7.49
CA HIS A 219 -16.94 21.77 8.21
C HIS A 219 -16.44 20.35 8.42
N TRP A 220 -15.13 20.12 8.18
CA TRP A 220 -14.57 18.80 8.38
C TRP A 220 -14.71 18.33 9.83
N TRP A 221 -15.17 17.11 10.00
CA TRP A 221 -15.46 16.53 11.32
C TRP A 221 -14.24 16.43 12.24
N GLY A 222 -13.02 16.33 11.68
CA GLY A 222 -11.76 16.29 12.42
C GLY A 222 -11.26 17.67 12.87
N GLY A 223 -11.99 18.75 12.56
CA GLY A 223 -11.67 20.09 13.02
C GLY A 223 -10.87 20.94 12.01
N LYS A 224 -10.02 21.82 12.51
CA LYS A 224 -9.30 22.78 11.67
C LYS A 224 -8.13 22.11 10.95
N VAL A 225 -8.05 22.28 9.63
CA VAL A 225 -6.92 21.82 8.81
C VAL A 225 -5.77 22.86 8.79
N PRO A 226 -4.50 22.42 8.68
CA PRO A 226 -3.36 23.33 8.77
C PRO A 226 -3.09 24.13 7.51
N ILE A 227 -3.58 23.70 6.34
CA ILE A 227 -3.29 24.30 5.03
C ILE A 227 -4.62 24.79 4.43
N GLN A 228 -4.67 26.05 3.97
CA GLN A 228 -5.89 26.61 3.41
C GLN A 228 -6.12 26.21 1.95
N HIS A 229 -5.06 26.20 1.14
CA HIS A 229 -5.12 25.82 -0.27
C HIS A 229 -3.97 24.86 -0.60
N ILE A 230 -4.27 23.82 -1.39
CA ILE A 230 -3.26 22.93 -1.95
C ILE A 230 -3.45 22.95 -3.47
N THR A 231 -2.39 23.30 -4.19
CA THR A 231 -2.32 23.24 -5.64
C THR A 231 -1.39 22.11 -6.03
N VAL A 232 -1.88 21.10 -6.74
CA VAL A 232 -1.06 20.04 -7.33
C VAL A 232 -0.84 20.35 -8.80
N LYS A 233 0.40 20.57 -9.22
CA LYS A 233 0.78 20.82 -10.61
C LYS A 233 1.22 19.55 -11.29
N TYR A 234 0.75 19.30 -12.49
CA TYR A 234 1.16 18.14 -13.29
C TYR A 234 2.28 18.50 -14.27
N PHE A 235 3.35 17.71 -14.24
CA PHE A 235 4.54 17.89 -15.06
C PHE A 235 4.69 16.75 -16.07
N SER A 236 5.06 17.05 -17.28
CA SER A 236 5.27 16.03 -18.32
C SER A 236 6.52 15.16 -18.10
N THR A 237 7.46 15.61 -17.27
CA THR A 237 8.70 14.90 -16.94
C THR A 237 9.14 15.17 -15.51
N GLU A 238 9.81 14.21 -14.89
CA GLU A 238 10.44 14.39 -13.58
C GLU A 238 11.49 15.51 -13.58
N THR A 239 12.21 15.68 -14.69
CA THR A 239 13.20 16.76 -14.80
C THR A 239 12.54 18.15 -14.71
N SER A 240 11.38 18.35 -15.36
CA SER A 240 10.66 19.63 -15.25
C SER A 240 10.11 19.85 -13.83
N MET A 241 9.62 18.80 -13.17
CA MET A 241 9.16 18.83 -11.80
C MET A 241 10.32 19.14 -10.82
N ALA A 242 11.50 18.53 -11.02
CA ALA A 242 12.69 18.80 -10.21
C ALA A 242 13.18 20.26 -10.37
N LEU A 243 13.12 20.81 -11.57
CA LEU A 243 13.46 22.22 -11.81
C LEU A 243 12.47 23.17 -11.14
N ALA A 244 11.18 22.83 -11.12
CA ALA A 244 10.16 23.59 -10.38
C ALA A 244 10.40 23.54 -8.87
N MET A 245 10.81 22.40 -8.31
CA MET A 245 11.25 22.29 -6.92
C MET A 245 12.46 23.17 -6.64
N ARG A 246 13.47 23.13 -7.49
CA ARG A 246 14.69 23.93 -7.38
C ARG A 246 14.43 25.43 -7.42
N SER A 247 13.48 25.87 -8.24
CA SER A 247 13.10 27.30 -8.32
C SER A 247 12.20 27.76 -7.18
N GLY A 248 11.69 26.84 -6.36
CA GLY A 248 10.69 27.11 -5.33
C GLY A 248 9.27 27.34 -5.89
N GLU A 249 9.00 26.90 -7.11
CA GLU A 249 7.67 26.93 -7.73
C GLU A 249 6.74 25.88 -7.11
N ILE A 250 7.31 24.76 -6.63
CA ILE A 250 6.60 23.75 -5.84
C ILE A 250 7.34 23.52 -4.52
N ASP A 251 6.60 23.13 -3.49
CA ASP A 251 7.08 22.89 -2.13
C ASP A 251 7.23 21.40 -1.81
N LEU A 252 6.55 20.53 -2.56
CA LEU A 252 6.50 19.09 -2.36
C LEU A 252 6.45 18.38 -3.71
N ALA A 253 7.10 17.22 -3.80
CA ALA A 253 7.00 16.32 -4.94
C ALA A 253 7.06 14.85 -4.50
N PHE A 254 6.47 13.95 -5.31
CA PHE A 254 6.55 12.51 -5.19
C PHE A 254 7.24 11.94 -6.45
N PRO A 255 8.58 11.98 -6.53
CA PRO A 255 9.28 11.48 -7.71
C PRO A 255 9.30 9.95 -7.77
N SER A 256 9.28 9.37 -8.97
CA SER A 256 9.46 7.93 -9.19
C SER A 256 10.93 7.53 -9.22
N ASN A 257 11.84 8.46 -9.59
CA ASN A 257 13.28 8.26 -9.57
C ASN A 257 13.97 9.27 -8.64
N GLY A 258 14.10 8.91 -7.35
CA GLY A 258 14.64 9.78 -6.32
C GLY A 258 16.06 10.28 -6.62
N LYS A 259 16.94 9.46 -7.19
CA LYS A 259 18.32 9.85 -7.49
C LYS A 259 18.41 10.91 -8.60
N THR A 260 17.65 10.69 -9.67
CA THR A 260 17.60 11.67 -10.77
C THR A 260 16.95 12.96 -10.32
N PHE A 261 15.92 12.87 -9.49
CA PHE A 261 15.22 14.02 -8.96
C PHE A 261 16.09 14.83 -8.00
N GLU A 262 16.75 14.19 -7.03
CA GLU A 262 17.66 14.83 -6.08
C GLU A 262 18.78 15.60 -6.80
N ALA A 263 19.39 14.99 -7.82
CA ALA A 263 20.45 15.63 -8.59
C ALA A 263 19.98 16.92 -9.31
N ALA A 264 18.71 16.96 -9.72
CA ALA A 264 18.13 18.09 -10.43
C ALA A 264 17.53 19.16 -9.50
N ALA A 265 16.92 18.75 -8.37
CA ALA A 265 16.24 19.64 -7.43
C ALA A 265 17.21 20.55 -6.63
N GLY A 266 18.42 20.10 -6.35
CA GLY A 266 19.45 20.92 -5.66
C GLY A 266 19.25 20.95 -4.14
N THR A 267 19.69 22.06 -3.47
CA THR A 267 19.81 22.14 -2.01
C THR A 267 18.61 22.76 -1.28
N GLY A 268 17.60 23.25 -2.00
CA GLY A 268 16.43 23.93 -1.41
C GLY A 268 15.36 22.99 -0.85
N ALA A 269 15.55 21.68 -0.98
CA ALA A 269 14.63 20.65 -0.57
C ALA A 269 15.36 19.46 0.07
N THR A 270 14.61 18.56 0.67
CA THR A 270 15.12 17.34 1.29
C THR A 270 14.40 16.13 0.71
N LEU A 271 15.18 15.23 0.10
CA LEU A 271 14.68 13.93 -0.35
C LEU A 271 14.58 12.98 0.84
N SER A 272 13.43 12.37 1.00
CA SER A 272 13.18 11.28 1.94
C SER A 272 12.71 10.05 1.17
N SER A 273 13.11 8.85 1.60
CA SER A 273 12.60 7.60 1.06
C SER A 273 11.83 6.81 2.11
N TRP A 274 10.87 6.03 1.67
CA TRP A 274 10.09 5.12 2.49
C TRP A 274 9.81 3.84 1.70
N SER A 275 9.65 2.72 2.41
CA SER A 275 9.49 1.41 1.77
C SER A 275 8.05 0.94 1.89
N PRO A 276 7.24 1.04 0.83
CA PRO A 276 5.95 0.38 0.80
C PRO A 276 6.14 -1.14 0.78
N PRO A 277 5.14 -1.94 1.17
CA PRO A 277 5.17 -3.37 0.96
C PRO A 277 5.28 -3.68 -0.54
N SER A 278 6.49 -4.02 -0.98
CA SER A 278 6.78 -4.28 -2.39
C SER A 278 7.86 -5.34 -2.56
N ILE A 279 7.84 -6.00 -3.69
CA ILE A 279 8.92 -6.88 -4.14
C ILE A 279 9.17 -6.67 -5.62
N TYR A 280 10.44 -6.63 -5.98
CA TYR A 280 10.92 -6.77 -7.35
C TYR A 280 11.48 -8.17 -7.55
N PHE A 281 11.11 -8.82 -8.62
CA PHE A 281 11.42 -10.23 -8.79
C PHE A 281 11.58 -10.62 -10.26
N VAL A 282 12.27 -11.75 -10.45
CA VAL A 282 12.23 -12.51 -11.69
C VAL A 282 11.19 -13.62 -11.54
N SER A 283 10.22 -13.66 -12.43
CA SER A 283 9.24 -14.74 -12.58
C SER A 283 9.70 -15.73 -13.65
N MET A 284 9.48 -17.02 -13.43
CA MET A 284 9.81 -18.09 -14.37
C MET A 284 8.59 -18.99 -14.57
N ASN A 285 8.15 -19.17 -15.82
CA ASN A 285 7.01 -20.03 -16.13
C ASN A 285 7.34 -21.50 -15.90
N VAL A 286 6.95 -22.03 -14.75
CA VAL A 286 7.27 -23.41 -14.33
C VAL A 286 6.55 -24.51 -15.13
N LYS A 287 5.64 -24.13 -16.05
CA LYS A 287 4.93 -25.06 -16.95
C LYS A 287 5.55 -25.15 -18.33
N ALA A 288 6.56 -24.33 -18.62
CA ALA A 288 7.19 -24.27 -19.93
C ALA A 288 8.70 -24.44 -19.83
N ALA A 289 9.25 -25.22 -20.79
CA ALA A 289 10.70 -25.36 -20.94
C ALA A 289 11.32 -23.97 -21.28
N PRO A 290 12.51 -23.67 -20.78
CA PRO A 290 13.38 -24.50 -19.94
C PRO A 290 13.10 -24.36 -18.43
N PHE A 291 12.15 -23.51 -18.02
CA PHE A 291 11.87 -23.18 -16.63
C PHE A 291 10.98 -24.21 -15.89
N ASP A 292 10.53 -25.28 -16.59
CA ASP A 292 9.92 -26.47 -15.98
C ASP A 292 10.94 -27.28 -15.14
N ASP A 293 12.25 -27.10 -15.39
CA ASP A 293 13.34 -27.75 -14.65
C ASP A 293 13.75 -26.91 -13.43
N VAL A 294 13.65 -27.47 -12.22
CA VAL A 294 14.01 -26.77 -10.98
C VAL A 294 15.50 -26.43 -10.89
N HIS A 295 16.37 -27.23 -11.52
CA HIS A 295 17.81 -26.95 -11.56
C HIS A 295 18.09 -25.69 -12.38
N VAL A 296 17.35 -25.44 -13.46
CA VAL A 296 17.41 -24.17 -14.20
C VAL A 296 17.02 -23.00 -13.30
N ARG A 297 15.93 -23.11 -12.55
CA ARG A 297 15.47 -22.02 -11.68
C ARG A 297 16.44 -21.75 -10.53
N ARG A 298 17.05 -22.80 -9.95
CA ARG A 298 18.12 -22.66 -8.95
C ARG A 298 19.38 -22.03 -9.54
N ALA A 299 19.75 -22.39 -10.76
CA ALA A 299 20.87 -21.77 -11.46
C ALA A 299 20.64 -20.26 -11.63
N VAL A 300 19.43 -19.84 -12.04
CA VAL A 300 19.05 -18.43 -12.11
C VAL A 300 19.17 -17.76 -10.73
N ALA A 301 18.64 -18.38 -9.67
CA ALA A 301 18.65 -17.79 -8.33
C ALA A 301 20.07 -17.58 -7.77
N TYR A 302 20.99 -18.52 -8.00
CA TYR A 302 22.39 -18.39 -7.59
C TYR A 302 23.20 -17.42 -8.47
N ALA A 303 22.79 -17.20 -9.73
CA ALA A 303 23.52 -16.34 -10.67
C ALA A 303 23.26 -14.85 -10.43
N LEU A 304 22.15 -14.49 -9.77
CA LEU A 304 21.73 -13.09 -9.62
C LEU A 304 22.34 -12.45 -8.35
N ASN A 305 23.17 -11.43 -8.55
CA ASN A 305 23.77 -10.63 -7.47
C ASN A 305 22.86 -9.47 -7.09
N ARG A 306 22.12 -9.60 -6.01
CA ARG A 306 21.17 -8.57 -5.55
C ARG A 306 21.81 -7.19 -5.32
N THR A 307 23.08 -7.16 -4.88
CA THR A 307 23.82 -5.90 -4.69
C THR A 307 24.03 -5.16 -6.01
N ASP A 308 24.44 -5.88 -7.05
CA ASP A 308 24.67 -5.31 -8.38
C ASP A 308 23.35 -4.89 -9.03
N LEU A 309 22.27 -5.66 -8.83
CA LEU A 309 20.93 -5.32 -9.31
C LEU A 309 20.34 -4.10 -8.60
N ILE A 310 20.56 -3.95 -7.29
CA ILE A 310 20.20 -2.74 -6.56
C ILE A 310 21.01 -1.54 -7.08
N ALA A 311 22.30 -1.74 -7.39
CA ALA A 311 23.11 -0.67 -7.99
C ALA A 311 22.57 -0.25 -9.38
N ALA A 312 22.14 -1.22 -10.21
CA ALA A 312 21.49 -0.94 -11.49
C ALA A 312 20.15 -0.21 -11.30
N ASN A 313 19.40 -0.52 -10.24
CA ASN A 313 18.15 0.19 -9.89
C ASN A 313 18.38 1.61 -9.33
N GLY A 314 19.63 2.08 -9.19
CA GLY A 314 19.96 3.40 -8.67
C GLY A 314 20.63 3.42 -7.29
N GLY A 315 20.86 2.25 -6.68
CA GLY A 315 21.61 2.09 -5.43
C GLY A 315 20.74 1.98 -4.18
N ALA A 316 21.37 2.07 -3.01
CA ALA A 316 20.71 1.86 -1.71
C ALA A 316 19.60 2.88 -1.39
N LEU A 317 19.57 4.02 -2.06
CA LEU A 317 18.46 4.97 -1.94
C LEU A 317 17.18 4.42 -2.55
N THR A 318 17.28 3.60 -3.61
CA THR A 318 16.14 3.15 -4.42
C THR A 318 15.56 1.80 -3.99
N ALA A 319 16.34 0.99 -3.29
CA ALA A 319 15.92 -0.35 -2.90
C ALA A 319 16.72 -0.91 -1.72
N THR A 320 16.11 -1.88 -1.04
CA THR A 320 16.76 -2.72 -0.01
C THR A 320 16.69 -4.19 -0.40
N PRO A 321 17.71 -5.02 -0.06
CA PRO A 321 17.70 -6.45 -0.36
C PRO A 321 16.47 -7.14 0.23
N GLN A 322 15.78 -7.92 -0.59
CA GLN A 322 14.64 -8.75 -0.23
C GLN A 322 14.77 -10.10 -0.91
N SER A 323 14.40 -11.19 -0.23
CA SER A 323 14.55 -12.55 -0.76
C SER A 323 13.29 -13.41 -0.65
N THR A 324 12.25 -12.90 -0.01
CA THR A 324 11.01 -13.64 0.24
C THR A 324 9.82 -13.03 -0.46
N LEU A 325 8.88 -13.88 -0.89
CA LEU A 325 7.68 -13.46 -1.61
C LEU A 325 6.79 -12.54 -0.77
N ILE A 326 6.70 -12.79 0.54
CA ILE A 326 5.99 -11.93 1.49
C ILE A 326 7.04 -11.09 2.22
N PRO A 327 6.96 -9.76 2.17
CA PRO A 327 7.85 -8.88 2.92
C PRO A 327 7.81 -9.15 4.44
N PRO A 328 8.95 -9.09 5.15
CA PRO A 328 8.99 -9.29 6.60
C PRO A 328 8.06 -8.37 7.39
N SER A 329 7.89 -7.12 6.95
CA SER A 329 6.98 -6.14 7.57
C SER A 329 5.51 -6.59 7.57
N GLN A 330 5.08 -7.36 6.57
CA GLN A 330 3.73 -7.92 6.56
C GLN A 330 3.60 -9.15 7.47
N LEU A 331 4.62 -10.02 7.54
CA LEU A 331 4.62 -11.13 8.49
C LEU A 331 4.61 -10.64 9.94
N GLN A 332 5.18 -9.47 10.23
CA GLN A 332 5.15 -8.83 11.56
C GLN A 332 3.74 -8.44 12.02
N THR A 333 2.75 -8.36 11.13
CA THR A 333 1.35 -8.21 11.53
C THR A 333 0.78 -9.47 12.20
N LEU A 334 1.47 -10.61 12.07
CA LEU A 334 1.06 -11.92 12.60
C LEU A 334 1.92 -12.41 13.78
N GLY A 335 3.07 -11.80 14.03
CA GLY A 335 3.96 -12.24 15.09
C GLY A 335 5.08 -11.25 15.38
N THR A 336 5.81 -11.53 16.45
CA THR A 336 6.98 -10.74 16.85
C THR A 336 8.12 -10.85 15.83
N GLN A 337 9.04 -9.88 15.86
CA GLN A 337 10.25 -9.92 15.02
C GLN A 337 11.04 -11.24 15.19
N THR A 338 11.08 -11.80 16.41
CA THR A 338 11.78 -13.06 16.69
C THR A 338 11.11 -14.23 16.00
N GLU A 339 9.78 -14.33 16.04
CA GLU A 339 9.02 -15.39 15.39
C GLU A 339 9.13 -15.28 13.86
N VAL A 340 9.00 -14.08 13.32
CA VAL A 340 9.19 -13.83 11.89
C VAL A 340 10.61 -14.21 11.45
N ASN A 341 11.64 -13.83 12.20
CA ASN A 341 13.02 -14.22 11.91
C ASN A 341 13.22 -15.74 11.95
N ALA A 342 12.57 -16.45 12.87
CA ALA A 342 12.63 -17.90 12.93
C ALA A 342 12.07 -18.56 11.65
N VAL A 343 10.93 -18.04 11.14
CA VAL A 343 10.37 -18.48 9.85
C VAL A 343 11.35 -18.21 8.72
N LEU A 344 11.86 -16.97 8.59
CA LEU A 344 12.72 -16.57 7.48
C LEU A 344 14.06 -17.31 7.45
N ASN A 345 14.67 -17.57 8.62
CA ASN A 345 15.91 -18.33 8.75
C ASN A 345 15.75 -19.82 8.40
N GLY A 346 14.51 -20.33 8.48
CA GLY A 346 14.17 -21.71 8.09
C GLY A 346 13.97 -21.93 6.60
N LEU A 347 14.02 -20.87 5.78
CA LEU A 347 13.81 -20.95 4.33
C LEU A 347 15.10 -21.35 3.58
N PRO A 348 15.02 -22.10 2.46
CA PRO A 348 16.13 -22.25 1.53
C PRO A 348 16.69 -20.90 1.09
N GLN A 349 18.01 -20.76 1.11
CA GLN A 349 18.72 -19.54 0.76
C GLN A 349 19.54 -19.71 -0.52
N TYR A 350 19.51 -18.70 -1.38
CA TYR A 350 20.23 -18.68 -2.66
C TYR A 350 21.11 -17.42 -2.74
N PRO A 351 22.23 -17.38 -1.97
CA PRO A 351 23.20 -16.30 -2.09
C PRO A 351 23.89 -16.36 -3.45
N PHE A 352 24.34 -15.21 -3.95
CA PHE A 352 25.08 -15.15 -5.20
C PHE A 352 26.29 -16.08 -5.18
N ASP A 353 26.32 -17.04 -6.12
CA ASP A 353 27.38 -18.04 -6.25
C ASP A 353 27.38 -18.60 -7.69
N LEU A 354 28.25 -18.07 -8.54
CA LEU A 354 28.37 -18.52 -9.93
C LEU A 354 28.83 -19.95 -10.09
N ALA A 355 29.58 -20.51 -9.13
CA ALA A 355 30.02 -21.91 -9.18
C ALA A 355 28.82 -22.84 -8.95
N LYS A 356 28.01 -22.56 -7.94
CA LYS A 356 26.74 -23.27 -7.70
C LYS A 356 25.74 -23.09 -8.84
N ALA A 357 25.63 -21.90 -9.38
CA ALA A 357 24.75 -21.62 -10.53
C ALA A 357 25.11 -22.52 -11.72
N LYS A 358 26.41 -22.63 -12.06
CA LYS A 358 26.90 -23.53 -13.11
C LYS A 358 26.69 -24.99 -12.76
N GLN A 359 26.88 -25.38 -11.50
CA GLN A 359 26.64 -26.75 -11.03
C GLN A 359 25.16 -27.14 -11.16
N GLU A 360 24.23 -26.27 -10.77
CA GLU A 360 22.80 -26.51 -10.95
C GLU A 360 22.45 -26.62 -12.43
N LEU A 361 22.93 -25.71 -13.26
CA LEU A 361 22.65 -25.75 -14.70
C LEU A 361 23.18 -27.03 -15.35
N ALA A 362 24.35 -27.52 -14.92
CA ALA A 362 24.93 -28.78 -15.39
C ALA A 362 24.09 -30.02 -15.02
N GLN A 363 23.28 -29.95 -13.97
CA GLN A 363 22.36 -31.01 -13.55
C GLN A 363 20.99 -30.92 -14.26
N SER A 364 20.74 -29.84 -14.99
CA SER A 364 19.49 -29.62 -15.71
C SER A 364 19.50 -30.32 -17.08
N LYS A 365 18.35 -30.25 -17.76
CA LYS A 365 18.22 -30.65 -19.18
C LYS A 365 19.00 -29.71 -20.14
N TYR A 366 19.59 -28.62 -19.63
CA TYR A 366 20.23 -27.55 -20.41
C TYR A 366 21.65 -27.24 -19.93
N PRO A 367 22.57 -28.26 -19.84
CA PRO A 367 23.89 -28.11 -19.23
C PRO A 367 24.80 -27.10 -19.93
N HIS A 368 24.50 -26.75 -21.19
CA HIS A 368 25.26 -25.78 -21.99
C HIS A 368 24.58 -24.41 -22.12
N GLY A 369 23.50 -24.18 -21.38
CA GLY A 369 22.72 -22.97 -21.46
C GLY A 369 21.64 -22.99 -22.53
N PHE A 370 20.96 -21.85 -22.68
CA PHE A 370 19.85 -21.66 -23.61
C PHE A 370 19.60 -20.17 -23.87
N THR A 371 18.69 -19.88 -24.80
CA THR A 371 18.18 -18.52 -25.02
C THR A 371 16.76 -18.41 -24.46
N ALA A 372 16.53 -17.41 -23.61
CA ALA A 372 15.22 -17.00 -23.11
C ALA A 372 14.82 -15.65 -23.70
N LYS A 373 13.53 -15.34 -23.70
CA LYS A 373 12.98 -14.04 -24.16
C LYS A 373 12.23 -13.39 -23.00
N THR A 374 12.29 -12.07 -22.96
CA THR A 374 11.52 -11.23 -22.02
C THR A 374 11.10 -9.93 -22.69
N GLU A 375 10.01 -9.36 -22.23
CA GLU A 375 9.59 -8.01 -22.58
C GLU A 375 9.71 -7.10 -21.37
N ILE A 376 10.02 -5.82 -21.62
CA ILE A 376 10.12 -4.78 -20.62
C ILE A 376 9.60 -3.47 -21.17
N ASP A 377 8.95 -2.66 -20.35
CA ASP A 377 8.64 -1.28 -20.71
C ASP A 377 9.71 -0.32 -20.19
N ASN A 378 9.53 0.96 -20.43
CA ASN A 378 10.49 1.99 -20.03
C ASN A 378 10.01 2.70 -18.74
N PHE A 379 9.78 1.93 -17.68
CA PHE A 379 9.37 2.47 -16.40
C PHE A 379 10.56 2.51 -15.42
N GLY A 380 10.79 3.66 -14.81
CA GLY A 380 11.85 3.84 -13.80
C GLY A 380 13.24 3.41 -14.32
N ASN A 381 13.88 2.50 -13.58
CA ASN A 381 15.17 1.89 -13.95
C ASN A 381 15.04 0.43 -14.41
N ASP A 382 13.85 0.01 -14.84
CA ASP A 382 13.56 -1.40 -15.15
C ASP A 382 14.39 -1.91 -16.33
N VAL A 383 14.69 -1.04 -17.30
CA VAL A 383 15.55 -1.38 -18.45
C VAL A 383 16.98 -1.67 -18.00
N GLU A 384 17.54 -0.86 -17.11
CA GLU A 384 18.89 -1.04 -16.55
C GLU A 384 18.99 -2.33 -15.73
N VAL A 385 17.96 -2.61 -14.93
CA VAL A 385 17.92 -3.82 -14.09
C VAL A 385 17.80 -5.08 -14.95
N ILE A 386 16.92 -5.12 -15.96
CA ILE A 386 16.79 -6.31 -16.83
C ILE A 386 18.03 -6.56 -17.67
N GLN A 387 18.74 -5.49 -18.08
CA GLN A 387 20.03 -5.61 -18.77
C GLN A 387 21.11 -6.17 -17.83
N ALA A 388 21.14 -5.77 -16.56
CA ALA A 388 22.04 -6.32 -15.55
C ALA A 388 21.71 -7.80 -15.28
N ILE A 389 20.44 -8.17 -15.14
CA ILE A 389 19.98 -9.57 -15.03
C ILE A 389 20.47 -10.39 -16.22
N ALA A 390 20.30 -9.91 -17.44
CA ALA A 390 20.75 -10.59 -18.65
C ALA A 390 22.27 -10.79 -18.67
N ALA A 391 23.04 -9.79 -18.28
CA ALA A 391 24.49 -9.85 -18.20
C ALA A 391 24.97 -10.86 -17.13
N GLU A 392 24.29 -10.97 -15.98
CA GLU A 392 24.61 -11.97 -14.96
C GLU A 392 24.28 -13.40 -15.42
N LEU A 393 23.13 -13.61 -16.03
CA LEU A 393 22.71 -14.90 -16.56
C LEU A 393 23.60 -15.38 -17.71
N GLN A 394 24.13 -14.47 -18.52
CA GLN A 394 25.09 -14.80 -19.58
C GLN A 394 26.38 -15.46 -19.03
N LYS A 395 26.82 -15.12 -17.80
CA LYS A 395 28.01 -15.72 -17.16
C LYS A 395 27.88 -17.23 -16.91
N ILE A 396 26.64 -17.75 -16.95
CA ILE A 396 26.33 -19.17 -16.80
C ILE A 396 25.80 -19.83 -18.09
N GLY A 397 25.79 -19.10 -19.21
CA GLY A 397 25.34 -19.59 -20.52
C GLY A 397 23.86 -19.37 -20.83
N ILE A 398 23.12 -18.64 -20.00
CA ILE A 398 21.72 -18.27 -20.29
C ILE A 398 21.71 -16.89 -20.99
N ASN A 399 21.29 -16.89 -22.26
CA ASN A 399 21.19 -15.65 -23.05
C ASN A 399 19.76 -15.13 -23.00
N VAL A 400 19.54 -13.92 -22.42
CA VAL A 400 18.22 -13.29 -22.33
C VAL A 400 18.10 -12.26 -23.45
N GLN A 401 17.16 -12.48 -24.37
CA GLN A 401 16.78 -11.53 -25.42
C GLN A 401 15.71 -10.61 -24.87
N ILE A 402 16.02 -9.32 -24.77
CA ILE A 402 15.13 -8.28 -24.22
C ILE A 402 14.46 -7.56 -25.39
N SER A 403 13.12 -7.50 -25.35
CA SER A 403 12.31 -6.68 -26.24
C SER A 403 11.74 -5.51 -25.44
N GLN A 404 12.19 -4.29 -25.73
CA GLN A 404 11.61 -3.10 -25.13
C GLN A 404 10.34 -2.72 -25.88
N VAL A 405 9.22 -2.56 -25.15
CA VAL A 405 7.90 -2.26 -25.70
C VAL A 405 7.30 -1.04 -25.00
N SER A 406 6.21 -0.48 -25.55
CA SER A 406 5.47 0.58 -24.85
C SER A 406 4.75 0.03 -23.62
N SER A 407 4.50 0.87 -22.59
CA SER A 407 3.77 0.45 -21.38
C SER A 407 2.37 -0.10 -21.71
N ALA A 408 1.68 0.44 -22.72
CA ALA A 408 0.40 -0.09 -23.18
C ALA A 408 0.52 -1.52 -23.78
N GLN A 409 1.59 -1.78 -24.56
CA GLN A 409 1.85 -3.11 -25.09
C GLN A 409 2.25 -4.07 -23.98
N TRP A 410 3.13 -3.64 -23.07
CA TRP A 410 3.56 -4.43 -21.91
C TRP A 410 2.35 -4.84 -21.03
N SER A 411 1.47 -3.89 -20.70
CA SER A 411 0.24 -4.17 -19.92
C SER A 411 -0.67 -5.19 -20.61
N LYS A 412 -0.79 -5.10 -21.94
CA LYS A 412 -1.56 -6.06 -22.75
C LYS A 412 -0.94 -7.46 -22.70
N ASP A 413 0.39 -7.56 -22.88
CA ASP A 413 1.10 -8.85 -22.89
C ASP A 413 1.19 -9.45 -21.49
N PHE A 414 1.32 -8.61 -20.46
CA PHE A 414 1.19 -9.01 -19.07
C PHE A 414 -0.18 -9.65 -18.79
N THR A 415 -1.28 -8.97 -19.15
CA THR A 415 -2.65 -9.47 -18.94
C THR A 415 -2.89 -10.78 -19.68
N ASN A 416 -2.30 -10.94 -20.88
CA ASN A 416 -2.40 -12.16 -21.68
C ASN A 416 -1.38 -13.25 -21.27
N GLY A 417 -0.46 -12.95 -20.35
CA GLY A 417 0.59 -13.87 -19.91
C GLY A 417 1.68 -14.13 -20.95
N ASN A 418 1.97 -13.15 -21.81
CA ASN A 418 2.86 -13.26 -22.97
C ASN A 418 4.22 -12.58 -22.78
N LEU A 419 4.64 -12.25 -21.56
CA LEU A 419 5.92 -11.58 -21.29
C LEU A 419 7.18 -12.46 -21.54
N GLY A 420 7.01 -13.64 -22.08
CA GLY A 420 8.09 -14.62 -22.30
C GLY A 420 8.14 -15.68 -21.20
N GLY A 421 9.19 -16.51 -21.25
CA GLY A 421 9.39 -17.59 -20.27
C GLY A 421 9.99 -17.11 -18.93
N ILE A 422 10.66 -15.96 -18.96
CA ILE A 422 11.25 -15.25 -17.82
C ILE A 422 10.81 -13.79 -17.90
N ALA A 423 10.39 -13.22 -16.78
CA ALA A 423 9.96 -11.81 -16.72
C ALA A 423 10.49 -11.16 -15.44
N TYR A 424 10.96 -9.91 -15.58
CA TYR A 424 11.28 -9.03 -14.45
C TYR A 424 10.18 -8.01 -14.27
N THR A 425 9.70 -7.85 -13.05
CA THR A 425 8.67 -6.85 -12.70
C THR A 425 8.60 -6.65 -11.19
N ALA A 426 7.69 -5.78 -10.76
CA ALA A 426 7.39 -5.52 -9.35
C ALA A 426 5.94 -5.87 -9.00
N PHE A 427 5.71 -6.11 -7.71
CA PHE A 427 4.38 -6.12 -7.13
C PHE A 427 4.37 -5.25 -5.87
N TYR A 428 3.41 -4.37 -5.78
CA TYR A 428 3.17 -3.46 -4.67
C TYR A 428 1.84 -3.83 -4.01
N ALA A 429 1.84 -3.88 -2.68
CA ALA A 429 0.64 -4.20 -1.92
C ALA A 429 0.11 -2.98 -1.17
N ALA A 430 -1.15 -2.63 -1.39
CA ALA A 430 -1.85 -1.62 -0.60
C ALA A 430 -2.19 -2.14 0.81
N SER A 431 -2.54 -3.42 0.91
CA SER A 431 -2.87 -4.06 2.19
C SER A 431 -1.62 -4.44 2.99
N PRO A 432 -1.60 -4.23 4.30
CA PRO A 432 -0.57 -4.76 5.18
C PRO A 432 -0.73 -6.26 5.46
N ASP A 433 -1.83 -6.89 5.06
CA ASP A 433 -2.05 -8.32 5.29
C ASP A 433 -1.13 -9.18 4.41
N PRO A 434 -0.45 -10.19 4.97
CA PRO A 434 0.48 -11.03 4.22
C PRO A 434 -0.19 -11.88 3.13
N SER A 435 -1.51 -12.07 3.16
CA SER A 435 -2.26 -12.83 2.15
C SER A 435 -2.18 -12.23 0.75
N ILE A 436 -1.96 -10.91 0.64
CA ILE A 436 -2.07 -10.22 -0.65
C ILE A 436 -1.04 -10.70 -1.68
N PHE A 437 0.22 -10.92 -1.25
CA PHE A 437 1.26 -11.40 -2.16
C PHE A 437 0.96 -12.80 -2.72
N PRO A 438 0.69 -13.84 -1.88
CA PRO A 438 0.36 -15.15 -2.42
C PRO A 438 -0.94 -15.16 -3.20
N SER A 439 -1.97 -14.42 -2.81
CA SER A 439 -3.25 -14.37 -3.53
C SER A 439 -3.08 -13.89 -4.96
N TYR A 440 -2.26 -12.87 -5.19
CA TYR A 440 -1.99 -12.34 -6.53
C TYR A 440 -0.94 -13.16 -7.28
N LEU A 441 0.17 -13.50 -6.64
CA LEU A 441 1.32 -14.10 -7.33
C LEU A 441 1.23 -15.63 -7.47
N LEU A 442 0.41 -16.31 -6.66
CA LEU A 442 0.26 -17.77 -6.68
C LEU A 442 -1.18 -18.22 -6.97
N GLY A 443 -2.14 -17.31 -6.94
CA GLY A 443 -3.55 -17.61 -7.19
C GLY A 443 -3.78 -18.19 -8.59
N ASN A 444 -4.56 -19.28 -8.70
CA ASN A 444 -4.82 -19.99 -9.96
C ASN A 444 -5.44 -19.12 -11.06
N ALA A 445 -6.33 -18.21 -10.68
CA ALA A 445 -7.05 -17.33 -11.60
C ALA A 445 -6.39 -15.95 -11.75
N SER A 446 -5.30 -15.68 -11.02
CA SER A 446 -4.65 -14.37 -11.05
C SER A 446 -3.82 -14.19 -12.32
N THR A 447 -4.04 -13.09 -13.03
CA THR A 447 -3.18 -12.65 -14.14
C THR A 447 -1.77 -12.33 -13.67
N TYR A 448 -1.60 -11.93 -12.41
CA TYR A 448 -0.30 -11.68 -11.78
C TYR A 448 0.51 -12.95 -11.50
N ASN A 449 -0.11 -14.15 -11.54
CA ASN A 449 0.64 -15.42 -11.45
C ASN A 449 1.33 -15.75 -12.79
N MET A 450 2.32 -14.96 -13.15
CA MET A 450 3.13 -15.14 -14.37
C MET A 450 3.92 -16.45 -14.35
N SER A 451 4.27 -16.96 -13.17
CA SER A 451 5.00 -18.22 -13.03
C SER A 451 4.17 -19.45 -13.34
N ARG A 452 2.84 -19.34 -13.36
CA ARG A 452 1.90 -20.47 -13.48
C ARG A 452 2.11 -21.56 -12.39
N TYR A 453 2.75 -21.18 -11.28
CA TYR A 453 2.97 -22.05 -10.13
C TYR A 453 1.74 -22.04 -9.23
N ALA A 454 1.02 -23.16 -9.18
CA ALA A 454 -0.18 -23.30 -8.39
C ALA A 454 -0.41 -24.77 -7.97
N PRO A 455 0.50 -25.38 -7.17
CA PRO A 455 0.25 -26.70 -6.58
C PRO A 455 -0.93 -26.64 -5.61
N SER A 456 -1.69 -27.73 -5.48
CA SER A 456 -2.81 -27.80 -4.54
C SER A 456 -2.41 -27.51 -3.09
N SER A 457 -1.22 -27.91 -2.67
CA SER A 457 -0.68 -27.60 -1.34
C SER A 457 -0.51 -26.10 -1.08
N ILE A 458 -0.18 -25.31 -2.10
CA ILE A 458 -0.09 -23.86 -1.99
C ILE A 458 -1.50 -23.26 -1.84
N ASN A 459 -2.46 -23.72 -2.64
CA ASN A 459 -3.85 -23.25 -2.52
C ASN A 459 -4.43 -23.55 -1.13
N THR A 460 -4.20 -24.74 -0.59
CA THR A 460 -4.63 -25.11 0.77
C THR A 460 -4.02 -24.18 1.82
N LEU A 461 -2.72 -23.85 1.72
CA LEU A 461 -2.05 -22.93 2.65
C LEU A 461 -2.55 -21.49 2.53
N MET A 462 -2.85 -21.03 1.32
CA MET A 462 -3.47 -19.71 1.10
C MET A 462 -4.88 -19.65 1.70
N GLU A 463 -5.70 -20.66 1.45
CA GLU A 463 -7.06 -20.77 1.99
C GLU A 463 -7.05 -20.83 3.52
N SER A 464 -6.16 -21.65 4.11
CA SER A 464 -5.97 -21.72 5.56
C SER A 464 -5.54 -20.37 6.15
N GLY A 465 -4.53 -19.73 5.55
CA GLY A 465 -4.06 -18.42 6.00
C GLY A 465 -5.08 -17.29 5.89
N LEU A 466 -6.05 -17.39 4.98
CA LEU A 466 -7.18 -16.46 4.87
C LEU A 466 -8.29 -16.77 5.88
N ALA A 467 -8.59 -18.06 6.08
CA ALA A 467 -9.71 -18.49 6.90
C ALA A 467 -9.42 -18.39 8.42
N ASP A 468 -8.16 -18.54 8.83
CA ASP A 468 -7.79 -18.55 10.24
C ASP A 468 -7.68 -17.12 10.79
N SER A 469 -8.28 -16.89 11.95
CA SER A 469 -8.17 -15.63 12.69
C SER A 469 -7.00 -15.60 13.68
N ALA A 470 -6.36 -16.77 13.98
CA ALA A 470 -5.26 -16.88 14.91
C ALA A 470 -3.93 -16.45 14.25
N PRO A 471 -3.29 -15.34 14.65
CA PRO A 471 -2.10 -14.83 13.99
C PRO A 471 -0.95 -15.84 13.93
N ALA A 472 -0.73 -16.61 15.01
CA ALA A 472 0.35 -17.60 15.07
C ALA A 472 0.17 -18.75 14.05
N GLN A 473 -1.08 -19.21 13.85
CA GLN A 473 -1.36 -20.24 12.84
C GLN A 473 -1.18 -19.68 11.43
N ARG A 474 -1.65 -18.47 11.17
CA ARG A 474 -1.43 -17.78 9.88
C ARG A 474 0.07 -17.61 9.58
N LEU A 475 0.86 -17.23 10.60
CA LEU A 475 2.32 -17.13 10.44
C LEU A 475 2.96 -18.49 10.09
N ALA A 476 2.47 -19.58 10.69
CA ALA A 476 2.94 -20.93 10.38
C ALA A 476 2.58 -21.35 8.95
N ASP A 477 1.34 -21.09 8.51
CA ASP A 477 0.85 -21.41 7.16
C ASP A 477 1.64 -20.64 6.09
N TYR A 478 1.81 -19.32 6.26
CA TYR A 478 2.62 -18.50 5.36
C TYR A 478 4.11 -18.88 5.41
N GLY A 479 4.62 -19.29 6.57
CA GLY A 479 5.97 -19.83 6.70
C GLY A 479 6.17 -21.11 5.88
N GLN A 480 5.22 -22.04 5.93
CA GLN A 480 5.25 -23.25 5.11
C GLN A 480 5.08 -22.95 3.61
N LEU A 481 4.19 -22.01 3.26
CA LEU A 481 4.01 -21.52 1.89
C LEU A 481 5.32 -20.94 1.35
N LEU A 482 5.97 -20.05 2.09
CA LEU A 482 7.25 -19.46 1.71
C LEU A 482 8.34 -20.51 1.54
N LYS A 483 8.37 -21.53 2.39
CA LYS A 483 9.32 -22.66 2.27
C LYS A 483 9.11 -23.45 0.98
N ASN A 484 7.85 -23.73 0.61
CA ASN A 484 7.52 -24.42 -0.63
C ASN A 484 7.93 -23.55 -1.85
N VAL A 485 7.59 -22.27 -1.84
CA VAL A 485 7.95 -21.32 -2.90
C VAL A 485 9.48 -21.19 -3.02
N ALA A 486 10.20 -21.07 -1.91
CA ALA A 486 11.67 -21.01 -1.93
C ALA A 486 12.32 -22.32 -2.40
N THR A 487 11.69 -23.47 -2.17
CA THR A 487 12.18 -24.79 -2.64
C THR A 487 12.00 -24.93 -4.16
N ASP A 488 10.85 -24.54 -4.68
CA ASP A 488 10.47 -24.72 -6.08
C ASP A 488 10.89 -23.56 -6.98
N LEU A 489 11.15 -22.37 -6.39
CA LEU A 489 11.65 -21.16 -7.05
C LEU A 489 10.85 -20.73 -8.31
N PRO A 490 9.52 -20.58 -8.24
CA PRO A 490 8.78 -19.97 -9.34
C PRO A 490 9.12 -18.46 -9.49
N TYR A 491 9.58 -17.85 -8.41
CA TYR A 491 10.01 -16.46 -8.30
C TYR A 491 11.39 -16.37 -7.64
N VAL A 492 12.26 -15.52 -8.17
CA VAL A 492 13.48 -15.07 -7.51
C VAL A 492 13.28 -13.62 -7.09
N VAL A 493 12.96 -13.40 -5.82
CA VAL A 493 12.81 -12.07 -5.27
C VAL A 493 14.18 -11.42 -5.09
N LEU A 494 14.31 -10.17 -5.53
CA LEU A 494 15.57 -9.44 -5.64
C LEU A 494 15.72 -8.38 -4.56
N PHE A 495 14.75 -7.48 -4.47
CA PHE A 495 14.75 -6.35 -3.54
C PHE A 495 13.33 -5.82 -3.32
N ALA A 496 13.17 -5.01 -2.28
CA ALA A 496 12.03 -4.14 -2.05
C ALA A 496 12.37 -2.73 -2.57
N GLY A 497 11.45 -2.12 -3.32
CA GLY A 497 11.62 -0.77 -3.85
C GLY A 497 11.29 0.29 -2.80
N HIS A 498 11.83 1.49 -3.00
CA HIS A 498 11.50 2.66 -2.21
C HIS A 498 10.69 3.66 -3.03
N ASN A 499 9.76 4.32 -2.37
CA ASN A 499 9.11 5.52 -2.85
C ASN A 499 9.78 6.75 -2.23
N TYR A 500 9.55 7.92 -2.80
CA TYR A 500 10.24 9.15 -2.42
C TYR A 500 9.28 10.27 -2.16
N THR A 501 9.76 11.21 -1.34
CA THR A 501 9.12 12.50 -1.11
C THR A 501 10.23 13.56 -1.06
N GLU A 502 10.16 14.52 -1.96
CA GLU A 502 11.03 15.70 -1.91
C GLU A 502 10.23 16.85 -1.32
N LEU A 503 10.71 17.39 -0.20
CA LEU A 503 10.03 18.44 0.56
C LEU A 503 10.92 19.67 0.70
N SER A 504 10.39 20.84 0.38
CA SER A 504 11.05 22.13 0.64
C SER A 504 11.51 22.24 2.08
N THR A 505 12.72 22.78 2.28
CA THR A 505 13.29 22.99 3.61
C THR A 505 12.48 23.93 4.50
N LYS A 506 11.49 24.63 3.97
CA LYS A 506 10.52 25.45 4.73
C LYS A 506 9.60 24.61 5.63
N TYR A 507 9.40 23.32 5.31
CA TYR A 507 8.41 22.47 5.96
C TYR A 507 9.03 21.25 6.62
N THR A 508 8.25 20.63 7.50
CA THR A 508 8.50 19.32 8.06
C THR A 508 7.28 18.43 7.84
N LEU A 509 7.51 17.17 7.49
CA LEU A 509 6.50 16.14 7.37
C LEU A 509 7.08 14.85 7.99
N PRO A 510 6.33 14.12 8.83
CA PRO A 510 6.74 12.80 9.29
C PRO A 510 6.98 11.86 8.09
N PRO A 511 7.93 10.92 8.19
CA PRO A 511 8.10 9.89 7.15
C PRO A 511 6.80 9.10 6.95
N PHE A 512 6.49 8.79 5.69
CA PHE A 512 5.36 7.92 5.38
C PHE A 512 5.62 6.49 5.86
N SER A 513 4.60 5.88 6.45
CA SER A 513 4.56 4.45 6.79
C SER A 513 3.54 3.69 5.96
N VAL A 514 2.69 4.41 5.25
CA VAL A 514 1.64 3.93 4.34
C VAL A 514 1.67 4.76 3.06
N TYR A 515 0.96 4.32 2.03
CA TYR A 515 0.84 5.12 0.80
C TYR A 515 0.13 6.45 1.10
N PRO A 516 0.66 7.58 0.62
CA PRO A 516 0.03 8.89 0.80
C PRO A 516 -1.41 8.93 0.30
N ALA A 517 -1.72 8.22 -0.78
CA ALA A 517 -3.05 8.09 -1.37
C ALA A 517 -4.14 7.67 -0.36
N PHE A 518 -3.79 6.90 0.67
CA PHE A 518 -4.72 6.35 1.65
C PHE A 518 -4.65 7.08 3.00
N SER A 519 -4.10 8.28 3.04
CA SER A 519 -3.96 9.05 4.29
C SER A 519 -4.14 10.53 4.08
N SER A 520 -4.68 11.21 5.09
CA SER A 520 -4.75 12.67 5.13
C SER A 520 -3.42 13.29 5.60
N TRP A 521 -2.31 12.87 4.97
CA TRP A 521 -0.93 13.19 5.38
C TRP A 521 -0.67 14.69 5.53
N ALA A 522 -1.33 15.56 4.76
CA ALA A 522 -1.15 17.01 4.83
C ALA A 522 -1.62 17.62 6.16
N LEU A 523 -2.41 16.89 6.96
CA LEU A 523 -2.74 17.27 8.34
C LEU A 523 -1.51 17.32 9.26
N HIS A 524 -0.45 16.62 8.91
CA HIS A 524 0.78 16.52 9.68
C HIS A 524 1.91 17.43 9.17
N LEU A 525 1.69 18.13 8.04
CA LEU A 525 2.67 19.09 7.52
C LEU A 525 2.73 20.33 8.41
N LYS A 526 3.95 20.77 8.72
CA LYS A 526 4.21 21.95 9.55
C LYS A 526 5.25 22.84 8.91
N GLU A 527 5.05 24.15 9.02
CA GLU A 527 6.09 25.12 8.70
C GLU A 527 7.20 25.07 9.76
N LYS A 528 8.47 25.10 9.34
CA LYS A 528 9.60 25.17 10.27
C LYS A 528 9.62 26.55 10.94
N ALA A 529 9.84 26.58 12.23
CA ALA A 529 10.15 27.82 12.91
C ALA A 529 11.43 28.42 12.30
N SER A 530 11.34 29.68 11.88
CA SER A 530 12.44 30.47 11.33
C SER A 530 13.56 30.72 12.33
#